data_9b94e315b530b5ab3346eaf96bc5ffd2
#
_entry.id   9b94e315b530b5ab3346eaf96bc5ffd2
#
_cell.length_a   1.000
_cell.length_b   1.000
_cell.length_c   1.000
_cell.angle_alpha   90.00
_cell.angle_beta   90.00
_cell.angle_gamma   90.00
#
_symmetry.space_group_name_H-M   'P 1'
#
loop_
_entity.id
_entity.type
_entity.pdbx_description
1 polymer ?
#
loop_
_entity_poly.entity_id
_entity_poly.type
_entity_poly.pdbx_seq_one_letter_code
_entity_poly.pdbx_strand_id
1 'polypeptide(L)'
;MYLSKNKRYQYSFFILIIIYSLFNGGNSNLLIQVNFLLISFFYILCLMDKNYNLHFKHFIKENKRSVFFYILFLFYLLFQSLPLPIDSLKFFSPEKYIYLTTLSSNLKYSSISLAPSNSFFQLLNFCSLLILIFILKMIFYREQHQNRLYLFLSFIGFLSALIATFLYLSGNIDILSFKNYNNTSASTGFFVN
;
A
#
# COMPACT_ATOMS: atom_id res chain seq x y z
N MET A 1 4.36 26.83 20.10
CA MET A 1 3.25 25.84 20.03
C MET A 1 3.20 25.06 18.69
N TYR A 2 3.39 25.69 17.55
CA TYR A 2 3.34 25.04 16.22
C TYR A 2 4.42 23.95 16.01
N LEU A 3 5.67 24.21 16.41
CA LEU A 3 6.79 23.25 16.27
C LEU A 3 6.56 21.94 17.07
N SER A 4 5.88 22.02 18.22
CA SER A 4 5.56 20.84 19.03
C SER A 4 4.51 19.95 18.37
N LYS A 5 3.52 20.54 17.68
CA LYS A 5 2.44 19.83 17.01
C LYS A 5 2.95 19.05 15.78
N ASN A 6 3.81 19.68 14.97
CA ASN A 6 4.40 18.99 13.81
C ASN A 6 5.27 17.79 14.22
N LYS A 7 6.03 17.90 15.32
CA LYS A 7 6.78 16.76 15.86
C LYS A 7 5.87 15.59 16.23
N ARG A 8 4.69 15.85 16.82
CA ARG A 8 3.73 14.78 17.18
C ARG A 8 3.27 14.00 15.95
N TYR A 9 2.89 14.67 14.86
CA TYR A 9 2.50 14.02 13.62
C TYR A 9 3.65 13.21 12.99
N GLN A 10 4.90 13.71 13.05
CA GLN A 10 6.07 12.96 12.59
C GLN A 10 6.28 11.67 13.39
N TYR A 11 6.23 11.74 14.72
CA TYR A 11 6.36 10.55 15.57
C TYR A 11 5.22 9.56 15.37
N SER A 12 3.98 10.04 15.28
CA SER A 12 2.83 9.17 14.99
C SER A 12 2.98 8.46 13.64
N PHE A 13 3.51 9.16 12.65
CA PHE A 13 3.82 8.58 11.34
C PHE A 13 4.92 7.52 11.42
N PHE A 14 5.98 7.77 12.20
CA PHE A 14 7.05 6.79 12.42
C PHE A 14 6.54 5.53 13.13
N ILE A 15 5.67 5.68 14.12
CA ILE A 15 5.02 4.55 14.79
C ILE A 15 4.17 3.76 13.79
N LEU A 16 3.42 4.44 12.91
CA LEU A 16 2.62 3.78 11.87
C LEU A 16 3.50 2.96 10.93
N ILE A 17 4.67 3.48 10.49
CA ILE A 17 5.62 2.73 9.66
C ILE A 17 6.15 1.51 10.39
N ILE A 18 6.49 1.63 11.68
CA ILE A 18 6.96 0.51 12.50
C ILE A 18 5.88 -0.58 12.56
N ILE A 19 4.64 -0.19 12.88
CA ILE A 19 3.50 -1.12 12.94
C ILE A 19 3.34 -1.82 11.58
N TYR A 20 3.35 -1.06 10.49
CA TYR A 20 3.26 -1.61 9.14
C TYR A 20 4.37 -2.62 8.84
N SER A 21 5.60 -2.32 9.23
CA SER A 21 6.76 -3.20 9.02
C SER A 21 6.65 -4.49 9.85
N LEU A 22 6.18 -4.39 11.09
CA LEU A 22 6.01 -5.55 11.98
C LEU A 22 4.92 -6.53 11.49
N PHE A 23 3.93 -6.05 10.77
CA PHE A 23 2.86 -6.88 10.19
C PHE A 23 3.18 -7.38 8.78
N ASN A 24 4.38 -7.91 8.56
CA ASN A 24 4.80 -8.53 7.29
C ASN A 24 4.63 -7.64 6.04
N GLY A 25 4.78 -6.32 6.21
CA GLY A 25 4.63 -5.38 5.09
C GLY A 25 3.25 -5.38 4.41
N GLY A 26 2.23 -6.00 5.03
CA GLY A 26 0.88 -6.04 4.47
C GLY A 26 0.66 -7.11 3.41
N ASN A 27 1.43 -8.20 3.41
CA ASN A 27 1.40 -9.21 2.36
C ASN A 27 0.16 -10.15 2.39
N SER A 28 -0.62 -10.16 3.47
CA SER A 28 -1.89 -10.87 3.51
C SER A 28 -3.07 -9.95 3.19
N ASN A 29 -4.13 -10.50 2.59
CA ASN A 29 -5.34 -9.74 2.21
C ASN A 29 -5.95 -8.98 3.40
N LEU A 30 -5.96 -9.57 4.58
CA LEU A 30 -6.45 -8.93 5.80
C LEU A 30 -5.55 -7.76 6.20
N LEU A 31 -4.24 -7.94 6.14
CA LEU A 31 -3.27 -6.89 6.51
C LEU A 31 -3.30 -5.72 5.53
N ILE A 32 -3.53 -5.96 4.23
CA ILE A 32 -3.75 -4.89 3.24
C ILE A 32 -4.95 -4.02 3.64
N GLN A 33 -6.07 -4.64 4.05
CA GLN A 33 -7.26 -3.91 4.49
C GLN A 33 -6.99 -3.09 5.76
N VAL A 34 -6.37 -3.70 6.77
CA VAL A 34 -6.02 -3.03 8.03
C VAL A 34 -5.08 -1.85 7.76
N ASN A 35 -4.07 -2.03 6.93
CA ASN A 35 -3.13 -0.98 6.57
C ASN A 35 -3.83 0.17 5.83
N PHE A 36 -4.71 -0.14 4.88
CA PHE A 36 -5.49 0.88 4.19
C PHE A 36 -6.34 1.70 5.17
N LEU A 37 -7.01 1.06 6.13
CA LEU A 37 -7.80 1.74 7.15
C LEU A 37 -6.94 2.62 8.06
N LEU A 38 -5.80 2.12 8.55
CA LEU A 38 -4.89 2.87 9.41
C LEU A 38 -4.31 4.10 8.70
N ILE A 39 -3.83 3.93 7.48
CA ILE A 39 -3.27 5.02 6.68
C ILE A 39 -4.35 6.06 6.35
N SER A 40 -5.56 5.62 5.97
CA SER A 40 -6.70 6.50 5.68
C SER A 40 -7.15 7.28 6.90
N PHE A 41 -7.23 6.64 8.06
CA PHE A 41 -7.55 7.30 9.31
C PHE A 41 -6.52 8.37 9.68
N PHE A 42 -5.25 8.05 9.58
CA PHE A 42 -4.17 9.01 9.84
C PHE A 42 -4.19 10.18 8.85
N TYR A 43 -4.51 9.92 7.58
CA TYR A 43 -4.67 10.97 6.57
C TYR A 43 -5.81 11.94 6.90
N ILE A 44 -6.95 11.44 7.36
CA ILE A 44 -8.08 12.26 7.80
C ILE A 44 -7.65 13.16 8.97
N LEU A 45 -6.93 12.63 9.96
CA LEU A 45 -6.39 13.43 11.06
C LEU A 45 -5.47 14.55 10.57
N CYS A 46 -4.62 14.28 9.57
CA CYS A 46 -3.78 15.30 8.95
C CYS A 46 -4.61 16.37 8.21
N LEU A 47 -5.67 16.00 7.51
CA LEU A 47 -6.53 16.95 6.79
C LEU A 47 -7.34 17.87 7.72
N MET A 48 -7.66 17.41 8.92
CA MET A 48 -8.32 18.25 9.95
C MET A 48 -7.44 19.40 10.42
N ASP A 49 -6.12 19.32 10.26
CA ASP A 49 -5.21 20.41 10.57
C ASP A 49 -5.12 21.38 9.38
N LYS A 50 -5.54 22.66 9.62
CA LYS A 50 -5.59 23.71 8.58
C LYS A 50 -4.26 23.88 7.84
N ASN A 51 -3.12 23.75 8.54
CA ASN A 51 -1.82 23.97 7.92
C ASN A 51 -1.45 22.86 6.96
N TYR A 52 -1.69 21.60 7.35
CA TYR A 52 -1.44 20.45 6.45
C TYR A 52 -2.39 20.46 5.26
N ASN A 53 -3.65 20.84 5.46
CA ASN A 53 -4.61 20.97 4.37
C ASN A 53 -4.15 22.03 3.32
N LEU A 54 -3.56 23.14 3.75
CA LEU A 54 -2.99 24.13 2.82
C LEU A 54 -1.82 23.55 2.01
N HIS A 55 -0.90 22.81 2.66
CA HIS A 55 0.21 22.14 1.97
C HIS A 55 -0.29 21.08 0.99
N PHE A 56 -1.33 20.33 1.36
CA PHE A 56 -1.97 19.37 0.49
C PHE A 56 -2.56 20.03 -0.77
N LYS A 57 -3.32 21.10 -0.61
CA LYS A 57 -3.89 21.85 -1.74
C LYS A 57 -2.81 22.40 -2.69
N HIS A 58 -1.72 22.91 -2.13
CA HIS A 58 -0.58 23.39 -2.91
C HIS A 58 0.07 22.25 -3.70
N PHE A 59 0.33 21.11 -3.05
CA PHE A 59 0.89 19.93 -3.69
C PHE A 59 0.01 19.42 -4.83
N ILE A 60 -1.32 19.32 -4.65
CA ILE A 60 -2.25 18.90 -5.72
C ILE A 60 -2.19 19.88 -6.90
N LYS A 61 -2.15 21.19 -6.62
CA LYS A 61 -2.09 22.22 -7.67
C LYS A 61 -0.81 22.11 -8.50
N GLU A 62 0.33 21.88 -7.85
CA GLU A 62 1.63 21.74 -8.53
C GLU A 62 1.75 20.45 -9.33
N ASN A 63 1.22 19.33 -8.80
CA ASN A 63 1.35 18.01 -9.37
C ASN A 63 0.05 17.51 -10.04
N LYS A 64 -0.79 18.41 -10.52
CA LYS A 64 -2.12 18.11 -11.04
C LYS A 64 -2.12 17.00 -12.11
N ARG A 65 -1.15 17.02 -13.03
CA ARG A 65 -1.05 16.02 -14.10
C ARG A 65 -0.72 14.63 -13.53
N SER A 66 0.27 14.51 -12.67
CA SER A 66 0.68 13.24 -12.06
C SER A 66 -0.43 12.64 -11.22
N VAL A 67 -1.11 13.46 -10.42
CA VAL A 67 -2.26 13.02 -9.60
C VAL A 67 -3.40 12.53 -10.49
N PHE A 68 -3.69 13.24 -11.60
CA PHE A 68 -4.70 12.83 -12.56
C PHE A 68 -4.41 11.46 -13.17
N PHE A 69 -3.18 11.23 -13.67
CA PHE A 69 -2.79 9.93 -14.23
C PHE A 69 -2.85 8.81 -13.20
N TYR A 70 -2.47 9.09 -11.96
CA TYR A 70 -2.55 8.09 -10.89
C TYR A 70 -4.00 7.72 -10.57
N ILE A 71 -4.90 8.70 -10.49
CA ILE A 71 -6.33 8.47 -10.29
C ILE A 71 -6.92 7.66 -11.46
N LEU A 72 -6.55 7.99 -12.69
CA LEU A 72 -6.98 7.25 -13.88
C LEU A 72 -6.52 5.80 -13.83
N PHE A 73 -5.29 5.55 -13.38
CA PHE A 73 -4.78 4.19 -13.16
C PHE A 73 -5.58 3.43 -12.08
N LEU A 74 -5.96 4.07 -10.97
CA LEU A 74 -6.82 3.45 -9.96
C LEU A 74 -8.21 3.11 -10.53
N PHE A 75 -8.79 3.98 -11.34
CA PHE A 75 -10.05 3.70 -12.04
C PHE A 75 -9.93 2.49 -12.98
N TYR A 76 -8.80 2.37 -13.69
CA TYR A 76 -8.54 1.21 -14.54
C TYR A 76 -8.48 -0.10 -13.73
N LEU A 77 -7.79 -0.12 -12.59
CA LEU A 77 -7.73 -1.31 -11.70
C LEU A 77 -9.12 -1.65 -11.14
N LEU A 78 -9.89 -0.64 -10.75
CA LEU A 78 -11.26 -0.82 -10.29
C LEU A 78 -12.13 -1.42 -11.41
N PHE A 79 -12.04 -0.90 -12.62
CA PHE A 79 -12.78 -1.39 -13.79
C PHE A 79 -12.46 -2.86 -14.09
N GLN A 80 -11.19 -3.28 -13.95
CA GLN A 80 -10.80 -4.69 -14.14
C GLN A 80 -11.44 -5.64 -13.12
N SER A 81 -11.75 -5.19 -11.92
CA SER A 81 -12.31 -6.00 -10.84
C SER A 81 -13.84 -6.06 -10.86
N LEU A 82 -14.51 -5.13 -11.56
CA LEU A 82 -15.97 -5.06 -11.60
C LEU A 82 -16.57 -6.22 -12.42
N PRO A 83 -17.72 -6.77 -11.97
CA PRO A 83 -18.47 -7.75 -12.74
C PRO A 83 -19.15 -7.07 -13.93
N LEU A 84 -18.71 -7.37 -15.14
CA LEU A 84 -19.26 -6.91 -16.41
C LEU A 84 -20.17 -7.96 -17.02
N PRO A 85 -21.17 -7.57 -17.84
CA PRO A 85 -21.92 -8.51 -18.67
C PRO A 85 -20.97 -9.33 -19.55
N ILE A 86 -21.25 -10.62 -19.71
CA ILE A 86 -20.34 -11.52 -20.46
C ILE A 86 -20.10 -11.04 -21.89
N ASP A 87 -21.10 -10.47 -22.55
CA ASP A 87 -20.95 -9.95 -23.91
C ASP A 87 -19.92 -8.81 -24.01
N SER A 88 -19.74 -8.04 -22.96
CA SER A 88 -18.74 -6.97 -22.90
C SER A 88 -17.30 -7.55 -22.90
N LEU A 89 -17.12 -8.77 -22.41
CA LEU A 89 -15.81 -9.43 -22.39
C LEU A 89 -15.28 -9.75 -23.79
N LYS A 90 -16.14 -9.85 -24.81
CA LYS A 90 -15.72 -10.01 -26.19
C LYS A 90 -14.73 -8.92 -26.63
N PHE A 91 -14.94 -7.67 -26.13
CA PHE A 91 -14.10 -6.53 -26.47
C PHE A 91 -12.89 -6.39 -25.55
N PHE A 92 -13.07 -6.61 -24.24
CA PHE A 92 -12.05 -6.30 -23.24
C PHE A 92 -11.13 -7.49 -22.94
N SER A 93 -11.60 -8.73 -23.10
CA SER A 93 -10.86 -9.95 -22.81
C SER A 93 -11.43 -11.14 -23.62
N PRO A 94 -11.16 -11.19 -24.93
CA PRO A 94 -11.75 -12.19 -25.82
C PRO A 94 -11.38 -13.63 -25.43
N GLU A 95 -10.16 -13.88 -25.00
CA GLU A 95 -9.73 -15.20 -24.54
C GLU A 95 -10.51 -15.68 -23.32
N LYS A 96 -10.72 -14.77 -22.34
CA LYS A 96 -11.54 -15.11 -21.18
C LYS A 96 -13.00 -15.34 -21.55
N TYR A 97 -13.54 -14.59 -22.50
CA TYR A 97 -14.89 -14.80 -23.01
C TYR A 97 -15.03 -16.23 -23.58
N ILE A 98 -14.10 -16.65 -24.45
CA ILE A 98 -14.10 -18.00 -25.04
C ILE A 98 -14.00 -19.06 -23.94
N TYR A 99 -13.07 -18.88 -22.99
CA TYR A 99 -12.88 -19.82 -21.88
C TYR A 99 -14.16 -19.98 -21.03
N LEU A 100 -14.83 -18.90 -20.68
CA LEU A 100 -16.05 -18.95 -19.86
C LEU A 100 -17.24 -19.55 -20.61
N THR A 101 -17.40 -19.26 -21.89
CA THR A 101 -18.49 -19.80 -22.69
C THR A 101 -18.33 -21.29 -22.96
N THR A 102 -17.09 -21.81 -22.98
CA THR A 102 -16.84 -23.26 -23.10
C THR A 102 -17.08 -24.01 -21.80
N LEU A 103 -16.81 -23.37 -20.63
CA LEU A 103 -16.98 -24.02 -19.33
C LEU A 103 -18.42 -23.98 -18.78
N SER A 104 -19.15 -22.92 -19.01
CA SER A 104 -20.52 -22.78 -18.50
C SER A 104 -21.36 -21.83 -19.35
N SER A 105 -22.50 -22.34 -19.85
CA SER A 105 -23.45 -21.57 -20.66
C SER A 105 -24.31 -20.59 -19.83
N ASN A 106 -24.28 -20.62 -18.49
CA ASN A 106 -25.20 -19.90 -17.63
C ASN A 106 -24.63 -18.68 -16.91
N LEU A 107 -23.36 -18.32 -17.13
CA LEU A 107 -22.76 -17.15 -16.51
C LEU A 107 -23.27 -15.88 -17.19
N LYS A 108 -23.87 -14.97 -16.39
CA LYS A 108 -24.36 -13.65 -16.88
C LYS A 108 -23.32 -12.55 -16.73
N TYR A 109 -22.48 -12.63 -15.71
CA TYR A 109 -21.50 -11.58 -15.35
C TYR A 109 -20.15 -12.20 -15.02
N SER A 110 -19.08 -11.54 -15.41
CA SER A 110 -17.72 -11.86 -14.99
C SER A 110 -16.83 -10.63 -15.06
N SER A 111 -15.76 -10.59 -14.27
CA SER A 111 -14.77 -9.51 -14.32
C SER A 111 -13.79 -9.69 -15.46
N ILE A 112 -13.08 -8.62 -15.87
CA ILE A 112 -11.97 -8.73 -16.83
C ILE A 112 -10.82 -9.53 -16.21
N SER A 113 -10.52 -9.26 -14.93
CA SER A 113 -9.48 -9.98 -14.20
C SER A 113 -9.83 -11.45 -13.99
N LEU A 114 -8.83 -12.32 -14.13
CA LEU A 114 -8.93 -13.74 -13.80
C LEU A 114 -9.08 -13.99 -12.29
N ALA A 115 -8.53 -13.10 -11.47
CA ALA A 115 -8.60 -13.14 -10.01
C ALA A 115 -9.12 -11.80 -9.47
N PRO A 116 -10.44 -11.52 -9.55
CA PRO A 116 -11.01 -10.21 -9.21
C PRO A 116 -10.79 -9.80 -7.75
N SER A 117 -10.78 -10.75 -6.82
CA SER A 117 -10.45 -10.48 -5.41
C SER A 117 -9.02 -9.95 -5.27
N ASN A 118 -8.05 -10.58 -5.91
CA ASN A 118 -6.65 -10.13 -5.85
C ASN A 118 -6.49 -8.75 -6.51
N SER A 119 -7.18 -8.49 -7.63
CA SER A 119 -7.17 -7.17 -8.27
C SER A 119 -7.74 -6.09 -7.36
N PHE A 120 -8.77 -6.40 -6.59
CA PHE A 120 -9.33 -5.48 -5.60
C PHE A 120 -8.37 -5.20 -4.44
N PHE A 121 -7.66 -6.21 -3.92
CA PHE A 121 -6.64 -6.00 -2.89
C PHE A 121 -5.45 -5.18 -3.42
N GLN A 122 -5.04 -5.39 -4.65
CA GLN A 122 -4.04 -4.55 -5.29
C GLN A 122 -4.51 -3.09 -5.45
N LEU A 123 -5.77 -2.86 -5.80
CA LEU A 123 -6.35 -1.52 -5.83
C LEU A 123 -6.24 -0.84 -4.45
N LEU A 124 -6.61 -1.53 -3.35
CA LEU A 124 -6.48 -0.99 -1.99
C LEU A 124 -5.02 -0.66 -1.66
N ASN A 125 -4.09 -1.49 -2.08
CA ASN A 125 -2.66 -1.27 -1.85
C ASN A 125 -2.17 -0.01 -2.59
N PHE A 126 -2.54 0.17 -3.85
CA PHE A 126 -2.22 1.38 -4.61
C PHE A 126 -2.90 2.64 -4.04
N CYS A 127 -4.13 2.53 -3.56
CA CYS A 127 -4.78 3.63 -2.84
C CYS A 127 -4.01 4.00 -1.57
N SER A 128 -3.55 3.01 -0.80
CA SER A 128 -2.73 3.24 0.39
C SER A 128 -1.43 3.97 0.06
N LEU A 129 -0.76 3.58 -1.01
CA LEU A 129 0.46 4.24 -1.48
C LEU A 129 0.22 5.71 -1.87
N LEU A 130 -0.88 6.00 -2.58
CA LEU A 130 -1.24 7.37 -2.93
C LEU A 130 -1.45 8.23 -1.67
N ILE A 131 -2.25 7.71 -0.72
CA ILE A 131 -2.53 8.40 0.52
C ILE A 131 -1.24 8.62 1.31
N LEU A 132 -0.35 7.64 1.35
CA LEU A 132 0.95 7.73 2.01
C LEU A 132 1.84 8.82 1.38
N ILE A 133 1.87 8.93 0.05
CA ILE A 133 2.56 10.03 -0.65
C ILE A 133 1.99 11.38 -0.22
N PHE A 134 0.67 11.51 -0.10
CA PHE A 134 0.05 12.75 0.36
C PHE A 134 0.44 13.09 1.80
N ILE A 135 0.41 12.12 2.70
CA ILE A 135 0.85 12.29 4.10
C ILE A 135 2.32 12.74 4.16
N LEU A 136 3.19 12.09 3.39
CA LEU A 136 4.62 12.44 3.32
C LEU A 136 4.81 13.89 2.89
N LYS A 137 4.12 14.32 1.83
CA LYS A 137 4.20 15.70 1.34
C LYS A 137 3.62 16.73 2.31
N MET A 138 2.61 16.34 3.09
CA MET A 138 2.02 17.23 4.11
C MET A 138 2.92 17.41 5.33
N ILE A 139 3.52 16.34 5.84
CA ILE A 139 4.27 16.35 7.10
C ILE A 139 5.74 16.71 6.88
N PHE A 140 6.34 16.22 5.80
CA PHE A 140 7.78 16.34 5.51
C PHE A 140 8.10 17.34 4.39
N TYR A 141 7.35 18.44 4.30
CA TYR A 141 7.56 19.47 3.27
C TYR A 141 8.86 20.26 3.44
N ARG A 142 9.43 20.35 4.66
CA ARG A 142 10.70 21.02 4.94
C ARG A 142 11.88 20.07 4.86
N GLU A 143 13.02 20.51 4.32
CA GLU A 143 14.24 19.69 4.20
C GLU A 143 14.69 19.07 5.53
N GLN A 144 14.66 19.84 6.63
CA GLN A 144 15.00 19.31 7.96
C GLN A 144 14.12 18.12 8.39
N HIS A 145 12.85 18.11 7.95
CA HIS A 145 11.94 17.01 8.24
C HIS A 145 12.20 15.82 7.33
N GLN A 146 12.57 16.06 6.08
CA GLN A 146 12.97 15.02 5.13
C GLN A 146 14.22 14.29 5.61
N ASN A 147 15.25 15.02 6.09
CA ASN A 147 16.44 14.40 6.65
C ASN A 147 16.15 13.47 7.83
N ARG A 148 15.20 13.85 8.71
CA ARG A 148 14.75 12.97 9.80
C ARG A 148 14.04 11.73 9.28
N LEU A 149 13.22 11.87 8.24
CA LEU A 149 12.56 10.73 7.59
C LEU A 149 13.61 9.77 6.99
N TYR A 150 14.59 10.29 6.26
CA TYR A 150 15.66 9.47 5.69
C TYR A 150 16.47 8.73 6.76
N LEU A 151 16.84 9.41 7.84
CA LEU A 151 17.55 8.77 8.95
C LEU A 151 16.69 7.67 9.60
N PHE A 152 15.41 7.92 9.79
CA PHE A 152 14.49 6.94 10.35
C PHE A 152 14.32 5.70 9.44
N LEU A 153 14.12 5.91 8.13
CA LEU A 153 13.99 4.81 7.16
C LEU A 153 15.29 4.01 7.05
N SER A 154 16.45 4.67 7.05
CA SER A 154 17.76 4.01 7.05
C SER A 154 17.96 3.18 8.30
N PHE A 155 17.54 3.68 9.46
CA PHE A 155 17.62 2.95 10.73
C PHE A 155 16.73 1.70 10.73
N ILE A 156 15.48 1.81 10.25
CA ILE A 156 14.58 0.64 10.12
C ILE A 156 15.15 -0.37 9.13
N GLY A 157 15.66 0.08 7.99
CA GLY A 157 16.30 -0.80 7.00
C GLY A 157 17.50 -1.54 7.59
N PHE A 158 18.36 -0.85 8.33
CA PHE A 158 19.50 -1.45 9.03
C PHE A 158 19.04 -2.49 10.07
N LEU A 159 18.06 -2.17 10.91
CA LEU A 159 17.51 -3.11 11.88
C LEU A 159 16.89 -4.35 11.20
N SER A 160 16.17 -4.14 10.11
CA SER A 160 15.58 -5.23 9.33
C SER A 160 16.67 -6.16 8.77
N ALA A 161 17.74 -5.60 8.24
CA ALA A 161 18.89 -6.37 7.73
C ALA A 161 19.60 -7.14 8.85
N LEU A 162 19.82 -6.52 10.02
CA LEU A 162 20.39 -7.19 11.19
C LEU A 162 19.54 -8.38 11.65
N ILE A 163 18.24 -8.18 11.78
CA ILE A 163 17.31 -9.25 12.19
C ILE A 163 17.33 -10.39 11.16
N ALA A 164 17.28 -10.05 9.86
CA ALA A 164 17.33 -11.06 8.80
C ALA A 164 18.65 -11.88 8.86
N THR A 165 19.78 -11.20 9.05
CA THR A 165 21.11 -11.86 9.20
C THR A 165 21.14 -12.76 10.43
N PHE A 166 20.64 -12.27 11.57
CA PHE A 166 20.60 -13.05 12.80
C PHE A 166 19.72 -14.29 12.66
N LEU A 167 18.53 -14.18 12.08
CA LEU A 167 17.63 -15.29 11.81
C LEU A 167 18.26 -16.32 10.87
N TYR A 168 18.95 -15.86 9.85
CA TYR A 168 19.70 -16.73 8.92
C TYR A 168 20.79 -17.52 9.63
N LEU A 169 21.62 -16.85 10.44
CA LEU A 169 22.75 -17.48 11.15
C LEU A 169 22.29 -18.44 12.28
N SER A 170 21.17 -18.14 12.94
CA SER A 170 20.63 -18.97 14.03
C SER A 170 19.95 -20.25 13.54
N GLY A 171 19.68 -20.38 12.24
CA GLY A 171 18.92 -21.50 11.68
C GLY A 171 17.46 -21.59 12.17
N ASN A 172 17.03 -20.68 13.03
CA ASN A 172 15.67 -20.60 13.57
C ASN A 172 14.85 -19.59 12.78
N ILE A 173 14.15 -20.06 11.76
CA ILE A 173 13.33 -19.24 10.86
C ILE A 173 12.03 -18.76 11.56
N ASP A 174 11.65 -19.39 12.67
CA ASP A 174 10.36 -19.17 13.35
C ASP A 174 10.39 -18.17 14.52
N ILE A 175 11.50 -17.45 14.74
CA ILE A 175 11.58 -16.44 15.79
C ILE A 175 10.71 -15.22 15.36
N LEU A 176 9.77 -14.81 16.20
CA LEU A 176 8.88 -13.67 16.01
C LEU A 176 7.69 -13.87 15.05
N SER A 177 7.15 -15.08 14.91
CA SER A 177 5.97 -15.37 14.05
C SER A 177 6.14 -15.00 12.54
N PHE A 178 7.36 -14.73 12.09
CA PHE A 178 7.69 -14.54 10.67
C PHE A 178 7.90 -15.90 10.01
N LYS A 179 6.82 -16.66 9.83
CA LYS A 179 6.87 -17.93 9.08
C LYS A 179 7.11 -17.65 7.62
N ASN A 180 8.25 -18.08 7.13
CA ASN A 180 8.54 -18.11 5.71
C ASN A 180 7.85 -19.35 5.11
N TYR A 181 6.62 -19.18 4.63
CA TYR A 181 5.80 -20.29 4.12
C TYR A 181 6.35 -20.96 2.85
N ASN A 182 7.20 -20.27 2.09
CA ASN A 182 7.58 -20.69 0.75
C ASN A 182 9.07 -21.02 0.57
N ASN A 183 9.98 -20.65 1.49
CA ASN A 183 11.41 -20.91 1.33
C ASN A 183 12.09 -21.10 2.69
N THR A 184 12.42 -22.34 3.00
CA THR A 184 13.14 -22.72 4.23
C THR A 184 14.61 -22.26 4.27
N SER A 185 15.13 -21.70 3.17
CA SER A 185 16.54 -21.30 3.01
C SER A 185 16.78 -19.79 2.96
N ALA A 186 15.72 -18.96 2.96
CA ALA A 186 15.87 -17.51 2.86
C ALA A 186 15.29 -16.79 4.08
N SER A 187 16.06 -15.91 4.71
CA SER A 187 15.57 -14.99 5.75
C SER A 187 15.16 -13.66 5.12
N THR A 188 13.96 -13.21 5.40
CA THR A 188 13.36 -12.02 4.75
C THR A 188 13.28 -10.80 5.68
N GLY A 189 13.76 -10.88 6.92
CA GLY A 189 13.66 -9.80 7.89
C GLY A 189 12.19 -9.44 8.16
N PHE A 190 11.85 -8.14 8.12
CA PHE A 190 10.47 -7.66 8.28
C PHE A 190 9.63 -7.77 7.00
N PHE A 191 10.24 -8.03 5.87
CA PHE A 191 9.56 -8.13 4.58
C PHE A 191 9.59 -9.57 4.09
N VAL A 192 8.41 -10.19 4.03
CA VAL A 192 8.21 -11.53 3.49
C VAL A 192 7.81 -11.38 2.02
N ASN A 193 8.57 -12.01 1.13
CA ASN A 193 8.23 -12.09 -0.29
C ASN A 193 7.19 -13.18 -0.54
#